data_05b2d1e0ce87ea3bd0fdf69b1c89109e
#
_entry.id   05b2d1e0ce87ea3bd0fdf69b1c89109e
#
_cell.length_a   1.000
_cell.length_b   1.000
_cell.length_c   1.000
_cell.angle_alpha   90.00
_cell.angle_beta   90.00
_cell.angle_gamma   90.00
#
_symmetry.space_group_name_H-M   'P 1'
#
loop_
_entity.id
_entity.type
_entity.pdbx_description
1 polymer ?
#
loop_
_entity_poly.entity_id
_entity_poly.type
_entity_poly.pdbx_seq_one_letter_code
_entity_poly.pdbx_strand_id
1 'polypeptide(L)'
;MALKNFAFKVLDTDNYARLGIIETHRGKISTPAFMPVGTQATVKACKIEDIKKTGSEIILSNTYHLMIRPGVERIQRVGGLHQFMNCDLPILTDSGGFQVMSLSKLNKIDREKGAIFNSHIDGKKFYLSPEESIRIQLGLNSDILMIMDECPKKSNDYDLIKKSMNLSLYWAERSKRAFGKNPHKALFGIVQGGLFNDLRAKSLKELIKINFDGYALGGLAVGESQNEMFSVLDGVKDQLPKDKPHYLMGVGTPSDILGAVKRGID
;
A
#
# COMPACT_ATOMS: atom_id res chain seq x y z
N MET A 1 -3.15 -25.08 -15.42
CA MET A 1 -2.88 -23.77 -16.07
C MET A 1 -1.67 -23.15 -15.42
N ALA A 2 -0.71 -22.61 -16.19
CA ALA A 2 0.39 -21.83 -15.61
C ALA A 2 -0.17 -20.58 -14.93
N LEU A 3 0.31 -20.25 -13.72
CA LEU A 3 -0.07 -19.03 -13.01
C LEU A 3 0.40 -17.83 -13.83
N LYS A 4 -0.49 -16.84 -14.02
CA LYS A 4 -0.14 -15.59 -14.69
C LYS A 4 0.76 -14.73 -13.82
N ASN A 5 1.74 -14.09 -14.45
CA ASN A 5 2.56 -13.08 -13.78
C ASN A 5 1.75 -11.80 -13.60
N PHE A 6 2.15 -10.98 -12.61
CA PHE A 6 1.63 -9.62 -12.46
C PHE A 6 1.99 -8.78 -13.69
N ALA A 7 1.01 -8.07 -14.24
CA ALA A 7 1.20 -7.16 -15.37
C ALA A 7 0.23 -5.98 -15.28
N PHE A 8 0.62 -4.84 -15.83
CA PHE A 8 -0.24 -3.68 -15.99
C PHE A 8 -0.23 -3.21 -17.44
N LYS A 9 -1.40 -2.89 -17.97
CA LYS A 9 -1.56 -2.38 -19.32
C LYS A 9 -2.50 -1.19 -19.32
N VAL A 10 -2.04 -0.05 -19.82
CA VAL A 10 -2.89 1.10 -20.15
C VAL A 10 -3.60 0.80 -21.47
N LEU A 11 -4.91 0.97 -21.51
CA LEU A 11 -5.76 0.74 -22.66
C LEU A 11 -6.09 2.03 -23.39
N ASP A 12 -6.36 3.11 -22.60
CA ASP A 12 -6.73 4.42 -23.12
C ASP A 12 -6.35 5.51 -22.11
N THR A 13 -6.28 6.76 -22.58
CA THR A 13 -5.92 7.92 -21.75
C THR A 13 -6.73 9.13 -22.14
N ASP A 14 -7.16 9.91 -21.14
CA ASP A 14 -7.68 11.28 -21.31
C ASP A 14 -6.84 12.22 -20.44
N ASN A 15 -5.94 12.98 -21.06
CA ASN A 15 -4.91 13.77 -20.39
C ASN A 15 -4.05 12.86 -19.48
N TYR A 16 -4.13 13.01 -18.14
CA TYR A 16 -3.44 12.14 -17.18
C TYR A 16 -4.31 10.97 -16.71
N ALA A 17 -5.63 11.03 -16.87
CA ALA A 17 -6.51 9.93 -16.51
C ALA A 17 -6.23 8.71 -17.40
N ARG A 18 -6.21 7.53 -16.80
CA ARG A 18 -5.85 6.29 -17.49
C ARG A 18 -6.94 5.24 -17.29
N LEU A 19 -7.35 4.63 -18.38
CA LEU A 19 -8.10 3.37 -18.37
C LEU A 19 -7.10 2.24 -18.52
N GLY A 20 -7.08 1.28 -17.62
CA GLY A 20 -6.10 0.20 -17.65
C GLY A 20 -6.62 -1.12 -17.11
N ILE A 21 -5.76 -2.13 -17.15
CA ILE A 21 -5.99 -3.44 -16.57
C ILE A 21 -4.74 -3.88 -15.82
N ILE A 22 -4.91 -4.23 -14.54
CA ILE A 22 -3.91 -5.00 -13.78
C ILE A 22 -4.28 -6.48 -13.91
N GLU A 23 -3.35 -7.30 -14.40
CA GLU A 23 -3.49 -8.75 -14.43
C GLU A 23 -2.77 -9.37 -13.23
N THR A 24 -3.46 -10.21 -12.48
CA THR A 24 -2.93 -11.02 -11.40
C THR A 24 -3.18 -12.50 -11.69
N HIS A 25 -2.56 -13.40 -10.93
CA HIS A 25 -2.86 -14.83 -11.07
C HIS A 25 -4.29 -15.19 -10.60
N ARG A 26 -4.98 -14.29 -9.88
CA ARG A 26 -6.35 -14.48 -9.38
C ARG A 26 -7.42 -13.79 -10.22
N GLY A 27 -7.05 -12.92 -11.12
CA GLY A 27 -8.00 -12.21 -11.96
C GLY A 27 -7.45 -10.92 -12.51
N LYS A 28 -8.34 -10.18 -13.16
CA LYS A 28 -8.08 -8.85 -13.71
C LYS A 28 -8.71 -7.80 -12.79
N ILE A 29 -8.09 -6.64 -12.75
CA ILE A 29 -8.60 -5.45 -12.08
C ILE A 29 -8.64 -4.35 -13.13
N SER A 30 -9.85 -3.88 -13.45
CA SER A 30 -10.06 -2.74 -14.33
C SER A 30 -9.74 -1.46 -13.55
N THR A 31 -8.93 -0.59 -14.09
CA THR A 31 -8.57 0.69 -13.48
C THR A 31 -9.15 1.86 -14.26
N PRO A 32 -9.57 2.95 -13.59
CA PRO A 32 -9.41 3.24 -12.15
C PRO A 32 -10.27 2.35 -11.26
N ALA A 33 -9.72 1.94 -10.10
CA ALA A 33 -10.39 1.05 -9.16
C ALA A 33 -10.35 1.58 -7.73
N PHE A 34 -11.46 1.46 -7.01
CA PHE A 34 -11.51 1.67 -5.57
C PHE A 34 -11.37 0.33 -4.84
N MET A 35 -10.56 0.30 -3.80
CA MET A 35 -10.35 -0.90 -2.97
C MET A 35 -11.14 -0.81 -1.67
N PRO A 36 -12.25 -1.57 -1.52
CA PRO A 36 -12.92 -1.70 -0.22
C PRO A 36 -11.97 -2.24 0.84
N VAL A 37 -12.04 -1.67 2.06
CA VAL A 37 -11.09 -1.99 3.13
C VAL A 37 -11.62 -3.12 4.00
N GLY A 38 -10.96 -4.28 3.88
CA GLY A 38 -11.19 -5.46 4.70
C GLY A 38 -10.19 -5.56 5.86
N THR A 39 -10.26 -4.65 6.84
CA THR A 39 -9.26 -4.44 7.90
C THR A 39 -8.86 -5.72 8.64
N GLN A 40 -9.83 -6.52 9.05
CA GLN A 40 -9.63 -7.78 9.80
C GLN A 40 -10.12 -8.98 8.99
N ALA A 41 -9.72 -9.07 7.74
CA ALA A 41 -10.19 -10.07 6.79
C ALA A 41 -11.72 -10.01 6.57
N THR A 42 -12.32 -8.83 6.71
CA THR A 42 -13.72 -8.57 6.40
C THR A 42 -13.95 -7.10 6.11
N VAL A 43 -14.72 -6.80 5.09
CA VAL A 43 -15.27 -5.45 4.88
C VAL A 43 -16.44 -5.30 5.86
N LYS A 44 -16.33 -4.33 6.78
CA LYS A 44 -17.24 -4.20 7.92
C LYS A 44 -18.71 -4.13 7.47
N ALA A 45 -19.53 -5.01 8.04
CA ALA A 45 -20.97 -5.15 7.77
C ALA A 45 -21.34 -5.55 6.32
N CYS A 46 -20.37 -6.02 5.51
CA CYS A 46 -20.62 -6.47 4.15
C CYS A 46 -20.16 -7.91 3.96
N LYS A 47 -20.94 -8.71 3.24
CA LYS A 47 -20.51 -10.03 2.76
C LYS A 47 -19.68 -9.88 1.49
N ILE A 48 -18.83 -10.87 1.19
CA ILE A 48 -18.00 -10.85 -0.01
C ILE A 48 -18.85 -10.80 -1.29
N GLU A 49 -20.00 -11.49 -1.29
CA GLU A 49 -20.93 -11.48 -2.42
C GLU A 49 -21.49 -10.06 -2.67
N ASP A 50 -21.73 -9.29 -1.61
CA ASP A 50 -22.24 -7.92 -1.75
C ASP A 50 -21.14 -6.98 -2.26
N ILE A 51 -19.89 -7.17 -1.83
CA ILE A 51 -18.74 -6.45 -2.36
C ILE A 51 -18.59 -6.73 -3.87
N LYS A 52 -18.68 -7.99 -4.29
CA LYS A 52 -18.64 -8.34 -5.72
C LYS A 52 -19.77 -7.70 -6.52
N LYS A 53 -20.98 -7.61 -5.99
CA LYS A 53 -22.14 -6.95 -6.63
C LYS A 53 -21.91 -5.44 -6.84
N THR A 54 -21.04 -4.79 -6.07
CA THR A 54 -20.67 -3.38 -6.32
C THR A 54 -19.75 -3.20 -7.54
N GLY A 55 -19.26 -4.28 -8.12
CA GLY A 55 -18.27 -4.26 -9.20
C GLY A 55 -16.82 -4.16 -8.69
N SER A 56 -16.58 -4.29 -7.38
CA SER A 56 -15.21 -4.29 -6.85
C SER A 56 -14.45 -5.53 -7.30
N GLU A 57 -13.27 -5.34 -7.86
CA GLU A 57 -12.40 -6.41 -8.40
C GLU A 57 -11.15 -6.65 -7.54
N ILE A 58 -10.97 -5.89 -6.46
CA ILE A 58 -9.86 -5.99 -5.52
C ILE A 58 -10.32 -5.57 -4.12
N ILE A 59 -9.69 -6.14 -3.07
CA ILE A 59 -9.91 -5.76 -1.67
C ILE A 59 -8.57 -5.40 -1.02
N LEU A 60 -8.57 -4.43 -0.11
CA LEU A 60 -7.43 -4.11 0.73
C LEU A 60 -7.60 -4.74 2.12
N SER A 61 -6.53 -5.32 2.68
CA SER A 61 -6.49 -5.81 4.07
C SER A 61 -5.29 -5.26 4.82
N ASN A 62 -5.44 -5.08 6.14
CA ASN A 62 -4.41 -4.43 6.95
C ASN A 62 -3.52 -5.43 7.68
N THR A 63 -2.26 -5.46 7.34
CA THR A 63 -1.24 -6.36 7.90
C THR A 63 -1.13 -6.26 9.42
N TYR A 64 -1.13 -5.06 9.98
CA TYR A 64 -1.07 -4.84 11.42
C TYR A 64 -2.16 -5.59 12.19
N HIS A 65 -3.41 -5.45 11.77
CA HIS A 65 -4.54 -6.08 12.46
C HIS A 65 -4.48 -7.60 12.35
N LEU A 66 -4.18 -8.11 11.17
CA LEU A 66 -4.13 -9.55 10.90
C LEU A 66 -2.95 -10.23 11.61
N MET A 67 -1.81 -9.54 11.74
CA MET A 67 -0.65 -10.01 12.47
C MET A 67 -0.94 -10.17 13.96
N ILE A 68 -1.66 -9.21 14.55
CA ILE A 68 -2.00 -9.26 15.98
C ILE A 68 -3.12 -10.27 16.21
N ARG A 69 -4.17 -10.25 15.38
CA ARG A 69 -5.34 -11.11 15.53
C ARG A 69 -6.01 -11.39 14.18
N PRO A 70 -6.13 -12.64 13.74
CA PRO A 70 -5.91 -13.91 14.48
C PRO A 70 -4.47 -14.39 14.52
N GLY A 71 -3.52 -13.71 13.89
CA GLY A 71 -2.13 -14.10 13.72
C GLY A 71 -1.86 -14.75 12.37
N VAL A 72 -0.66 -14.49 11.83
CA VAL A 72 -0.25 -14.92 10.47
C VAL A 72 -0.25 -16.44 10.34
N GLU A 73 0.30 -17.16 11.33
CA GLU A 73 0.40 -18.61 11.30
C GLU A 73 -0.98 -19.30 11.21
N ARG A 74 -2.01 -18.70 11.82
CA ARG A 74 -3.37 -19.24 11.75
C ARG A 74 -3.96 -19.05 10.36
N ILE A 75 -3.76 -17.89 9.75
CA ILE A 75 -4.21 -17.60 8.38
C ILE A 75 -3.45 -18.48 7.37
N GLN A 76 -2.16 -18.66 7.56
CA GLN A 76 -1.32 -19.54 6.74
C GLN A 76 -1.80 -21.01 6.74
N ARG A 77 -2.18 -21.54 7.93
CA ARG A 77 -2.66 -22.93 8.04
C ARG A 77 -3.92 -23.21 7.23
N VAL A 78 -4.76 -22.20 7.02
CA VAL A 78 -5.97 -22.35 6.20
C VAL A 78 -5.76 -21.99 4.72
N GLY A 79 -4.52 -21.69 4.29
CA GLY A 79 -4.19 -21.42 2.89
C GLY A 79 -4.10 -19.93 2.53
N GLY A 80 -4.05 -19.03 3.50
CA GLY A 80 -3.94 -17.57 3.31
C GLY A 80 -5.26 -16.83 3.42
N LEU A 81 -5.22 -15.51 3.17
CA LEU A 81 -6.37 -14.62 3.33
C LEU A 81 -7.56 -15.02 2.47
N HIS A 82 -7.34 -15.42 1.23
CA HIS A 82 -8.42 -15.80 0.30
C HIS A 82 -9.28 -16.93 0.87
N GLN A 83 -8.65 -17.98 1.38
CA GLN A 83 -9.37 -19.08 2.02
C GLN A 83 -10.01 -18.64 3.34
N PHE A 84 -9.30 -17.84 4.13
CA PHE A 84 -9.78 -17.34 5.41
C PHE A 84 -11.01 -16.42 5.27
N MET A 85 -11.05 -15.59 4.21
CA MET A 85 -12.16 -14.68 3.90
C MET A 85 -13.26 -15.31 3.04
N ASN A 86 -13.02 -16.49 2.48
CA ASN A 86 -13.82 -17.08 1.40
C ASN A 86 -13.96 -16.08 0.22
N CYS A 87 -12.85 -15.51 -0.22
CA CYS A 87 -12.78 -14.46 -1.24
C CYS A 87 -11.80 -14.87 -2.34
N ASP A 88 -12.24 -14.82 -3.59
CA ASP A 88 -11.43 -15.11 -4.77
C ASP A 88 -10.89 -13.86 -5.49
N LEU A 89 -11.31 -12.65 -5.03
CA LEU A 89 -10.79 -11.40 -5.58
C LEU A 89 -9.31 -11.22 -5.22
N PRO A 90 -8.53 -10.55 -6.07
CA PRO A 90 -7.20 -10.07 -5.69
C PRO A 90 -7.20 -9.30 -4.38
N ILE A 91 -6.17 -9.49 -3.56
CA ILE A 91 -6.02 -8.81 -2.27
C ILE A 91 -4.71 -8.04 -2.24
N LEU A 92 -4.79 -6.74 -1.95
CA LEU A 92 -3.65 -5.93 -1.55
C LEU A 92 -3.55 -5.90 -0.02
N THR A 93 -2.34 -6.07 0.52
CA THR A 93 -2.08 -5.79 1.94
C THR A 93 -1.17 -4.59 2.09
N ASP A 94 -1.48 -3.72 3.05
CA ASP A 94 -0.56 -2.66 3.47
C ASP A 94 0.65 -3.23 4.23
N SER A 95 1.63 -2.38 4.53
CA SER A 95 2.83 -2.79 5.28
C SER A 95 2.61 -2.97 6.77
N GLY A 96 1.53 -2.42 7.32
CA GLY A 96 1.26 -2.28 8.75
C GLY A 96 1.93 -1.08 9.42
N GLY A 97 2.84 -0.38 8.74
CA GLY A 97 3.61 0.74 9.29
C GLY A 97 2.73 1.90 9.78
N PHE A 98 1.76 2.32 9.00
CA PHE A 98 0.84 3.40 9.37
C PHE A 98 0.04 3.10 10.64
N GLN A 99 -0.51 1.89 10.78
CA GLN A 99 -1.29 1.49 11.95
C GLN A 99 -0.43 1.42 13.20
N VAL A 100 0.82 0.99 13.09
CA VAL A 100 1.78 1.05 14.20
C VAL A 100 1.96 2.49 14.66
N MET A 101 2.11 3.44 13.74
CA MET A 101 2.30 4.86 14.08
C MET A 101 1.04 5.50 14.66
N SER A 102 -0.15 5.13 14.16
CA SER A 102 -1.41 5.77 14.52
C SER A 102 -2.10 5.16 15.76
N LEU A 103 -1.98 3.83 15.97
CA LEU A 103 -2.73 3.10 16.99
C LEU A 103 -1.90 2.75 18.24
N SER A 104 -0.58 2.73 18.13
CA SER A 104 0.29 2.34 19.21
C SER A 104 0.73 3.54 20.04
N LYS A 105 0.41 3.55 21.34
CA LYS A 105 0.82 4.62 22.28
C LYS A 105 2.31 4.55 22.67
N LEU A 106 2.94 3.38 22.53
CA LEU A 106 4.32 3.11 22.92
C LEU A 106 5.05 2.53 21.70
N ASN A 107 5.36 3.38 20.76
CA ASN A 107 6.16 2.99 19.61
C ASN A 107 7.55 3.65 19.63
N LYS A 108 8.52 2.91 19.15
CA LYS A 108 9.85 3.43 18.86
C LYS A 108 10.20 3.05 17.44
N ILE A 109 10.62 4.02 16.68
CA ILE A 109 11.17 3.78 15.34
C ILE A 109 12.68 3.63 15.48
N ASP A 110 13.17 2.51 14.98
CA ASP A 110 14.59 2.18 14.92
C ASP A 110 14.95 1.88 13.48
N ARG A 111 16.01 2.49 12.99
CA ARG A 111 16.42 2.37 11.59
C ARG A 111 16.62 0.91 11.17
N GLU A 112 17.29 0.12 12.01
CA GLU A 112 17.64 -1.26 11.69
C GLU A 112 16.52 -2.25 12.08
N LYS A 113 15.93 -2.06 13.27
CA LYS A 113 14.92 -2.98 13.83
C LYS A 113 13.52 -2.72 13.32
N GLY A 114 13.28 -1.59 12.65
CA GLY A 114 11.95 -1.19 12.21
C GLY A 114 11.13 -0.56 13.34
N ALA A 115 9.83 -0.79 13.31
CA ALA A 115 8.90 -0.29 14.33
C ALA A 115 8.82 -1.27 15.52
N ILE A 116 9.00 -0.74 16.73
CA ILE A 116 8.88 -1.48 17.99
C ILE A 116 7.67 -0.94 18.72
N PHE A 117 6.69 -1.79 19.01
CA PHE A 117 5.45 -1.37 19.62
C PHE A 117 4.81 -2.45 20.48
N ASN A 118 3.84 -2.04 21.29
CA ASN A 118 3.03 -2.98 22.05
C ASN A 118 1.62 -3.08 21.45
N SER A 119 1.11 -4.30 21.33
CA SER A 119 -0.26 -4.56 20.89
C SER A 119 -1.26 -3.82 21.78
N HIS A 120 -2.22 -3.16 21.14
CA HIS A 120 -3.32 -2.50 21.84
C HIS A 120 -4.37 -3.48 22.42
N ILE A 121 -4.27 -4.78 22.06
CA ILE A 121 -5.21 -5.81 22.49
C ILE A 121 -4.75 -6.46 23.81
N ASP A 122 -3.49 -6.89 23.87
CA ASP A 122 -2.94 -7.71 24.96
C ASP A 122 -1.60 -7.19 25.52
N GLY A 123 -1.13 -6.04 25.04
CA GLY A 123 0.12 -5.43 25.46
C GLY A 123 1.39 -6.16 25.02
N LYS A 124 1.28 -7.25 24.27
CA LYS A 124 2.45 -8.00 23.77
C LYS A 124 3.33 -7.12 22.89
N LYS A 125 4.64 -7.22 23.10
CA LYS A 125 5.62 -6.47 22.34
C LYS A 125 5.87 -7.10 20.98
N PHE A 126 5.88 -6.28 19.94
CA PHE A 126 6.15 -6.65 18.55
C PHE A 126 7.31 -5.85 17.96
N TYR A 127 7.98 -6.47 17.00
CA TYR A 127 9.01 -5.88 16.18
C TYR A 127 8.58 -6.05 14.72
N LEU A 128 8.38 -4.95 14.02
CA LEU A 128 8.00 -4.96 12.61
C LEU A 128 9.13 -4.30 11.81
N SER A 129 10.05 -5.13 11.33
CA SER A 129 11.07 -4.69 10.35
C SER A 129 10.53 -4.76 8.93
N PRO A 130 11.21 -4.14 7.94
CA PRO A 130 10.85 -4.31 6.53
C PRO A 130 10.75 -5.77 6.10
N GLU A 131 11.70 -6.60 6.54
CA GLU A 131 11.71 -8.03 6.23
C GLU A 131 10.53 -8.76 6.87
N GLU A 132 10.23 -8.43 8.12
CA GLU A 132 9.13 -9.04 8.85
C GLU A 132 7.77 -8.64 8.22
N SER A 133 7.59 -7.37 7.83
CA SER A 133 6.40 -6.93 7.11
C SER A 133 6.19 -7.72 5.81
N ILE A 134 7.23 -7.90 5.01
CA ILE A 134 7.17 -8.71 3.79
C ILE A 134 6.87 -10.17 4.10
N ARG A 135 7.52 -10.77 5.10
CA ARG A 135 7.28 -12.15 5.53
C ARG A 135 5.82 -12.37 5.93
N ILE A 136 5.25 -11.42 6.68
CA ILE A 136 3.84 -11.43 7.08
C ILE A 136 2.92 -11.38 5.87
N GLN A 137 3.10 -10.41 4.97
CA GLN A 137 2.27 -10.24 3.78
C GLN A 137 2.35 -11.47 2.84
N LEU A 138 3.55 -12.07 2.69
CA LEU A 138 3.71 -13.34 1.97
C LEU A 138 2.97 -14.49 2.67
N GLY A 139 3.03 -14.54 4.01
CA GLY A 139 2.29 -15.52 4.81
C GLY A 139 0.78 -15.35 4.73
N LEU A 140 0.29 -14.11 4.62
CA LEU A 140 -1.11 -13.79 4.33
C LEU A 140 -1.52 -14.20 2.90
N ASN A 141 -0.57 -14.48 2.04
CA ASN A 141 -0.75 -14.85 0.64
C ASN A 141 -1.41 -13.76 -0.21
N SER A 142 -1.13 -12.48 0.07
CA SER A 142 -1.62 -11.34 -0.72
C SER A 142 -1.07 -11.37 -2.15
N ASP A 143 -1.79 -10.74 -3.07
CA ASP A 143 -1.40 -10.62 -4.48
C ASP A 143 -0.52 -9.39 -4.72
N ILE A 144 -0.84 -8.29 -4.02
CA ILE A 144 -0.07 -7.04 -4.05
C ILE A 144 0.38 -6.73 -2.62
N LEU A 145 1.68 -6.56 -2.44
CA LEU A 145 2.31 -6.22 -1.18
C LEU A 145 2.81 -4.77 -1.21
N MET A 146 2.86 -4.14 -0.06
CA MET A 146 3.43 -2.80 0.09
C MET A 146 4.75 -2.86 0.84
N ILE A 147 5.72 -2.05 0.43
CA ILE A 147 6.95 -1.85 1.21
C ILE A 147 6.63 -1.27 2.59
N MET A 148 7.51 -1.50 3.56
CA MET A 148 7.42 -0.78 4.83
C MET A 148 7.90 0.66 4.65
N ASP A 149 7.16 1.62 5.20
CA ASP A 149 7.46 3.04 5.18
C ASP A 149 7.25 3.68 6.55
N GLU A 150 7.86 4.82 6.78
CA GLU A 150 7.53 5.71 7.89
C GLU A 150 6.60 6.81 7.40
N CYS A 151 5.39 6.84 7.95
CA CYS A 151 4.37 7.83 7.63
C CYS A 151 4.17 8.77 8.85
N PRO A 152 4.92 9.89 8.94
CA PRO A 152 4.73 10.85 10.01
C PRO A 152 3.39 11.57 9.87
N LYS A 153 2.89 12.11 10.98
CA LYS A 153 1.76 13.05 10.94
C LYS A 153 2.13 14.26 10.08
N LYS A 154 1.11 14.93 9.51
CA LYS A 154 1.32 16.18 8.77
C LYS A 154 2.23 17.13 9.57
N SER A 155 3.28 17.59 8.94
CA SER A 155 4.26 18.51 9.52
C SER A 155 4.79 19.47 8.47
N ASN A 156 5.05 20.72 8.88
CA ASN A 156 5.72 21.73 8.08
C ASN A 156 7.25 21.74 8.33
N ASP A 157 7.76 20.85 9.18
CA ASP A 157 9.18 20.68 9.44
C ASP A 157 9.82 19.88 8.30
N TYR A 158 10.55 20.59 7.44
CA TYR A 158 11.21 20.01 6.28
C TYR A 158 12.24 18.94 6.66
N ASP A 159 13.04 19.17 7.69
CA ASP A 159 14.12 18.25 8.06
C ASP A 159 13.55 16.96 8.70
N LEU A 160 12.48 17.07 9.47
CA LEU A 160 11.75 15.92 9.99
C LEU A 160 11.19 15.06 8.83
N ILE A 161 10.49 15.67 7.88
CA ILE A 161 9.92 14.97 6.72
C ILE A 161 11.02 14.35 5.84
N LYS A 162 12.12 15.08 5.61
CA LYS A 162 13.28 14.57 4.88
C LYS A 162 13.92 13.37 5.55
N LYS A 163 14.05 13.39 6.88
CA LYS A 163 14.57 12.26 7.66
C LYS A 163 13.68 11.04 7.53
N SER A 164 12.38 11.21 7.68
CA SER A 164 11.37 10.16 7.53
C SER A 164 11.38 9.58 6.10
N MET A 165 11.38 10.43 5.08
CA MET A 165 11.48 10.00 3.69
C MET A 165 12.75 9.16 3.43
N ASN A 166 13.92 9.60 3.94
CA ASN A 166 15.17 8.85 3.77
C ASN A 166 15.13 7.50 4.50
N LEU A 167 14.47 7.42 5.65
CA LEU A 167 14.24 6.15 6.36
C LEU A 167 13.34 5.21 5.54
N SER A 168 12.25 5.74 4.97
CA SER A 168 11.36 4.99 4.08
C SER A 168 12.09 4.45 2.86
N LEU A 169 13.00 5.23 2.25
CA LEU A 169 13.83 4.77 1.14
C LEU A 169 14.78 3.62 1.56
N TYR A 170 15.42 3.75 2.71
CA TYR A 170 16.26 2.68 3.25
C TYR A 170 15.47 1.39 3.50
N TRP A 171 14.25 1.51 4.03
CA TRP A 171 13.37 0.37 4.25
C TRP A 171 12.79 -0.19 2.94
N ALA A 172 12.62 0.64 1.91
CA ALA A 172 12.20 0.20 0.59
C ALA A 172 13.18 -0.79 -0.05
N GLU A 173 14.49 -0.52 0.02
CA GLU A 173 15.53 -1.44 -0.45
C GLU A 173 15.53 -2.77 0.32
N ARG A 174 15.35 -2.71 1.64
CA ARG A 174 15.27 -3.89 2.49
C ARG A 174 14.03 -4.73 2.17
N SER A 175 12.86 -4.08 2.01
CA SER A 175 11.62 -4.73 1.59
C SER A 175 11.77 -5.40 0.23
N LYS A 176 12.41 -4.73 -0.75
CA LYS A 176 12.65 -5.30 -2.08
C LYS A 176 13.54 -6.54 -2.02
N ARG A 177 14.61 -6.50 -1.23
CA ARG A 177 15.48 -7.67 -1.02
C ARG A 177 14.75 -8.84 -0.35
N ALA A 178 13.94 -8.55 0.68
CA ALA A 178 13.15 -9.56 1.38
C ALA A 178 12.05 -10.18 0.50
N PHE A 179 11.46 -9.37 -0.38
CA PHE A 179 10.46 -9.88 -1.34
C PHE A 179 11.07 -10.86 -2.34
N GLY A 180 12.31 -10.62 -2.81
CA GLY A 180 13.01 -11.52 -3.72
C GLY A 180 12.27 -11.73 -5.05
N LYS A 181 12.26 -12.98 -5.55
CA LYS A 181 11.60 -13.36 -6.80
C LYS A 181 10.24 -14.00 -6.51
N ASN A 182 9.16 -13.27 -6.74
CA ASN A 182 7.78 -13.75 -6.60
C ASN A 182 6.98 -13.36 -7.85
N PRO A 183 7.11 -14.09 -8.97
CA PRO A 183 6.58 -13.67 -10.29
C PRO A 183 5.06 -13.53 -10.33
N HIS A 184 4.34 -14.15 -9.39
CA HIS A 184 2.86 -14.11 -9.34
C HIS A 184 2.32 -13.08 -8.35
N LYS A 185 3.21 -12.32 -7.71
CA LYS A 185 2.87 -11.26 -6.74
C LYS A 185 3.53 -9.97 -7.17
N ALA A 186 2.99 -8.84 -6.70
CA ALA A 186 3.56 -7.52 -6.93
C ALA A 186 4.04 -6.90 -5.62
N LEU A 187 5.08 -6.10 -5.70
CA LEU A 187 5.54 -5.24 -4.60
C LEU A 187 5.48 -3.78 -5.05
N PHE A 188 4.72 -2.97 -4.33
CA PHE A 188 4.58 -1.54 -4.61
C PHE A 188 5.49 -0.71 -3.71
N GLY A 189 6.19 0.24 -4.33
CA GLY A 189 6.94 1.29 -3.64
C GLY A 189 6.01 2.38 -3.11
N ILE A 190 6.37 3.02 -1.99
CA ILE A 190 5.58 4.09 -1.37
C ILE A 190 6.39 5.39 -1.41
N VAL A 191 5.90 6.37 -2.16
CA VAL A 191 6.48 7.71 -2.25
C VAL A 191 6.10 8.51 -1.02
N GLN A 192 7.10 8.92 -0.23
CA GLN A 192 6.96 9.80 0.92
C GLN A 192 7.57 11.18 0.63
N GLY A 193 7.37 12.17 1.50
CA GLY A 193 7.91 13.53 1.35
C GLY A 193 6.98 14.64 1.86
N GLY A 194 5.89 14.28 2.58
CA GLY A 194 4.91 15.24 3.11
C GLY A 194 4.30 16.09 2.00
N LEU A 195 4.25 17.40 2.21
CA LEU A 195 3.76 18.36 1.22
C LEU A 195 4.90 19.02 0.40
N PHE A 196 6.14 18.53 0.51
CA PHE A 196 7.32 19.09 -0.15
C PHE A 196 7.55 18.40 -1.49
N ASN A 197 7.29 19.09 -2.59
CA ASN A 197 7.40 18.54 -3.95
C ASN A 197 8.81 18.08 -4.32
N ASP A 198 9.85 18.74 -3.85
CA ASP A 198 11.24 18.34 -4.05
C ASP A 198 11.57 17.01 -3.34
N LEU A 199 11.07 16.81 -2.12
CA LEU A 199 11.20 15.54 -1.39
C LEU A 199 10.41 14.43 -2.07
N ARG A 200 9.19 14.70 -2.54
CA ARG A 200 8.37 13.76 -3.32
C ARG A 200 9.08 13.32 -4.60
N ALA A 201 9.59 14.28 -5.36
CA ALA A 201 10.34 14.01 -6.60
C ALA A 201 11.60 13.17 -6.32
N LYS A 202 12.34 13.51 -5.25
CA LYS A 202 13.50 12.72 -4.80
C LYS A 202 13.11 11.31 -4.41
N SER A 203 12.07 11.16 -3.59
CA SER A 203 11.56 9.86 -3.13
C SER A 203 11.19 8.98 -4.33
N LEU A 204 10.39 9.50 -5.25
CA LEU A 204 9.96 8.78 -6.45
C LEU A 204 11.16 8.36 -7.31
N LYS A 205 12.10 9.29 -7.56
CA LYS A 205 13.31 9.00 -8.35
C LYS A 205 14.13 7.84 -7.78
N GLU A 206 14.33 7.80 -6.46
CA GLU A 206 15.07 6.70 -5.82
C GLU A 206 14.29 5.39 -5.86
N LEU A 207 12.97 5.42 -5.65
CA LEU A 207 12.13 4.22 -5.76
C LEU A 207 12.11 3.65 -7.18
N ILE A 208 12.12 4.50 -8.21
CA ILE A 208 12.20 4.07 -9.62
C ILE A 208 13.51 3.29 -9.87
N LYS A 209 14.64 3.71 -9.29
CA LYS A 209 15.91 2.98 -9.40
C LYS A 209 15.85 1.58 -8.76
N ILE A 210 15.11 1.43 -7.66
CA ILE A 210 14.89 0.12 -7.01
C ILE A 210 13.99 -0.77 -7.87
N ASN A 211 13.15 -0.19 -8.71
CA ASN A 211 12.26 -0.85 -9.68
C ASN A 211 11.19 -1.72 -9.03
N PHE A 212 10.09 -1.10 -8.65
CA PHE A 212 8.89 -1.76 -8.14
C PHE A 212 7.87 -2.10 -9.24
N ASP A 213 6.90 -2.95 -8.91
CA ASP A 213 5.83 -3.36 -9.83
C ASP A 213 4.73 -2.30 -9.95
N GLY A 214 4.64 -1.38 -8.98
CA GLY A 214 3.74 -0.23 -8.94
C GLY A 214 4.24 0.80 -7.93
N TYR A 215 3.64 1.99 -7.94
CA TYR A 215 4.03 3.10 -7.07
C TYR A 215 2.82 3.69 -6.36
N ALA A 216 2.91 3.79 -5.04
CA ALA A 216 1.88 4.38 -4.22
C ALA A 216 2.31 5.76 -3.71
N LEU A 217 1.36 6.67 -3.57
CA LEU A 217 1.53 7.97 -2.91
C LEU A 217 1.06 7.81 -1.46
N GLY A 218 2.03 7.74 -0.52
CA GLY A 218 1.75 7.67 0.91
C GLY A 218 1.91 9.02 1.61
N GLY A 219 1.62 9.06 2.93
CA GLY A 219 1.72 10.29 3.72
C GLY A 219 0.75 11.40 3.29
N LEU A 220 -0.39 11.01 2.73
CA LEU A 220 -1.55 11.83 2.42
C LEU A 220 -2.77 11.24 3.14
N ALA A 221 -3.88 11.98 3.23
CA ALA A 221 -5.02 11.67 4.11
C ALA A 221 -4.64 11.57 5.60
N VAL A 222 -3.66 12.39 6.03
CA VAL A 222 -3.14 12.45 7.41
C VAL A 222 -3.33 13.83 8.07
N GLY A 223 -4.24 14.65 7.50
CA GLY A 223 -4.62 15.96 8.03
C GLY A 223 -4.40 17.15 7.10
N GLU A 224 -3.98 16.91 5.86
CA GLU A 224 -3.94 17.93 4.81
C GLU A 224 -5.34 18.19 4.22
N SER A 225 -5.50 19.34 3.59
CA SER A 225 -6.70 19.66 2.79
C SER A 225 -6.66 18.97 1.43
N GLN A 226 -7.83 18.85 0.78
CA GLN A 226 -7.93 18.33 -0.59
C GLN A 226 -7.03 19.10 -1.58
N ASN A 227 -6.97 20.43 -1.45
CA ASN A 227 -6.12 21.26 -2.31
C ASN A 227 -4.63 20.97 -2.13
N GLU A 228 -4.18 20.79 -0.88
CA GLU A 228 -2.80 20.39 -0.58
C GLU A 228 -2.49 19.01 -1.17
N MET A 229 -3.38 18.05 -1.00
CA MET A 229 -3.26 16.71 -1.59
C MET A 229 -3.14 16.79 -3.13
N PHE A 230 -4.03 17.53 -3.78
CA PHE A 230 -3.99 17.70 -5.24
C PHE A 230 -2.73 18.42 -5.71
N SER A 231 -2.23 19.40 -4.95
CA SER A 231 -0.96 20.07 -5.25
C SER A 231 0.23 19.10 -5.24
N VAL A 232 0.24 18.15 -4.29
CA VAL A 232 1.26 17.09 -4.25
C VAL A 232 1.14 16.18 -5.47
N LEU A 233 -0.06 15.75 -5.85
CA LEU A 233 -0.26 14.92 -7.03
C LEU A 233 0.17 15.64 -8.31
N ASP A 234 -0.16 16.93 -8.45
CA ASP A 234 0.27 17.76 -9.57
C ASP A 234 1.79 17.89 -9.64
N GLY A 235 2.49 17.90 -8.49
CA GLY A 235 3.95 17.97 -8.43
C GLY A 235 4.68 16.71 -8.85
N VAL A 236 4.02 15.54 -8.86
CA VAL A 236 4.67 14.25 -9.16
C VAL A 236 4.12 13.54 -10.39
N LYS A 237 2.93 13.90 -10.90
CA LYS A 237 2.22 13.18 -11.98
C LYS A 237 3.06 12.96 -13.23
N ASP A 238 3.87 13.95 -13.62
CA ASP A 238 4.72 13.89 -14.82
C ASP A 238 5.91 12.94 -14.67
N GLN A 239 6.26 12.59 -13.43
CA GLN A 239 7.42 11.77 -13.10
C GLN A 239 7.03 10.31 -12.82
N LEU A 240 5.75 10.02 -12.63
CA LEU A 240 5.27 8.67 -12.39
C LEU A 240 5.48 7.78 -13.63
N PRO A 241 6.00 6.53 -13.47
CA PRO A 241 6.25 5.63 -14.59
C PRO A 241 4.96 5.24 -15.31
N LYS A 242 4.86 5.56 -16.61
CA LYS A 242 3.63 5.36 -17.40
C LYS A 242 3.23 3.90 -17.57
N ASP A 243 4.17 2.99 -17.46
CA ASP A 243 4.01 1.53 -17.61
C ASP A 243 3.71 0.81 -16.28
N LYS A 244 3.52 1.55 -15.18
CA LYS A 244 3.24 1.02 -13.85
C LYS A 244 1.94 1.57 -13.28
N PRO A 245 1.22 0.78 -12.46
CA PRO A 245 0.04 1.28 -11.77
C PRO A 245 0.40 2.26 -10.65
N HIS A 246 -0.47 3.24 -10.41
CA HIS A 246 -0.32 4.28 -9.39
C HIS A 246 -1.46 4.19 -8.37
N TYR A 247 -1.10 4.14 -7.09
CA TYR A 247 -2.06 3.99 -6.00
C TYR A 247 -2.00 5.18 -5.04
N LEU A 248 -3.12 5.84 -4.79
CA LEU A 248 -3.24 6.88 -3.75
C LEU A 248 -3.76 6.26 -2.47
N MET A 249 -2.92 6.23 -1.43
CA MET A 249 -3.22 5.52 -0.18
C MET A 249 -4.15 6.32 0.73
N GLY A 250 -5.15 5.63 1.31
CA GLY A 250 -6.02 6.20 2.35
C GLY A 250 -7.10 7.15 1.84
N VAL A 251 -7.30 7.28 0.52
CA VAL A 251 -8.23 8.21 -0.12
C VAL A 251 -9.36 7.44 -0.80
N GLY A 252 -10.59 7.84 -0.77
CA GLY A 252 -11.16 9.00 -0.15
C GLY A 252 -12.62 9.18 -0.52
N THR A 253 -13.05 10.44 -0.45
CA THR A 253 -14.40 10.80 -0.89
C THR A 253 -14.54 10.72 -2.41
N PRO A 254 -15.76 10.67 -2.98
CA PRO A 254 -15.95 10.65 -4.44
C PRO A 254 -15.25 11.79 -5.17
N SER A 255 -15.20 13.00 -4.59
CA SER A 255 -14.48 14.14 -5.18
C SER A 255 -12.96 13.95 -5.16
N ASP A 256 -12.41 13.34 -4.11
CA ASP A 256 -10.99 13.03 -4.01
C ASP A 256 -10.58 11.99 -5.05
N ILE A 257 -11.38 10.94 -5.20
CA ILE A 257 -11.15 9.87 -6.18
C ILE A 257 -11.15 10.45 -7.60
N LEU A 258 -12.17 11.25 -7.96
CA LEU A 258 -12.24 11.88 -9.28
C LEU A 258 -11.04 12.80 -9.51
N GLY A 259 -10.68 13.62 -8.51
CA GLY A 259 -9.52 14.51 -8.59
C GLY A 259 -8.19 13.76 -8.72
N ALA A 260 -8.05 12.61 -8.07
CA ALA A 260 -6.88 11.75 -8.16
C ALA A 260 -6.78 11.07 -9.54
N VAL A 261 -7.88 10.51 -10.05
CA VAL A 261 -7.94 9.90 -11.39
C VAL A 261 -7.54 10.91 -12.48
N LYS A 262 -8.05 12.15 -12.41
CA LYS A 262 -7.64 13.24 -13.33
C LYS A 262 -6.14 13.55 -13.29
N ARG A 263 -5.42 13.07 -12.27
CA ARG A 263 -3.98 13.27 -12.06
C ARG A 263 -3.17 11.97 -12.26
N GLY A 264 -3.77 10.94 -12.85
CA GLY A 264 -3.09 9.71 -13.25
C GLY A 264 -3.00 8.66 -12.16
N ILE A 265 -3.90 8.66 -11.19
CA ILE A 265 -4.05 7.58 -10.21
C ILE A 265 -5.01 6.52 -10.77
N ASP A 266 -4.64 5.25 -10.59
CA ASP A 266 -5.36 4.05 -11.03
C ASP A 266 -6.11 3.38 -9.89
#